data_dec8b2aca3f9bc7c4ab25a9d67657c15
#
_entry.id   dec8b2aca3f9bc7c4ab25a9d67657c15
#
_cell.length_a   1.000
_cell.length_b   1.000
_cell.length_c   1.000
_cell.angle_alpha   90.00
_cell.angle_beta   90.00
_cell.angle_gamma   90.00
#
_symmetry.space_group_name_H-M   'P 1'
#
loop_
_entity.id
_entity.type
_entity.pdbx_description
1 polymer ?
#
loop_
_entity_poly.entity_id
_entity_poly.type
_entity_poly.pdbx_seq_one_letter_code
_entity_poly.pdbx_strand_id
1 'polypeptide(L)'
;MKNSTKHLEKMKIILGIDENSENKNLLMASLKTAGFEVIDTENGVVDVYLAQEKLSGIKESQKFKAPQSIFPSIPRLNKVFQFIELNYNQPIKLDDIAKEVGYASAYLSNLMRNLTGKTVINWIIERRMAEARILLLKTNKSVKQIALEVGYQNTNLFYYQFRDRHNSTPLVWRKTQRFQLEQIQSNEF
;
A
#
# COMPACT_ATOMS: atom_id res chain seq x y z
N MET A 1 11.18 -10.43 -42.61
CA MET A 1 10.12 -10.74 -41.64
C MET A 1 10.77 -10.63 -40.24
N LYS A 2 10.57 -9.52 -39.54
CA LYS A 2 11.11 -9.30 -38.20
C LYS A 2 10.06 -9.69 -37.16
N ASN A 3 10.33 -10.74 -36.38
CA ASN A 3 9.51 -11.15 -35.25
C ASN A 3 9.57 -10.07 -34.16
N SER A 4 8.50 -9.31 -34.04
CA SER A 4 8.26 -8.47 -32.86
C SER A 4 7.85 -9.37 -31.68
N THR A 5 8.78 -9.66 -30.80
CA THR A 5 8.50 -10.32 -29.53
C THR A 5 7.77 -9.31 -28.65
N LYS A 6 6.45 -9.46 -28.52
CA LYS A 6 5.62 -8.65 -27.63
C LYS A 6 6.02 -8.95 -26.18
N HIS A 7 6.54 -7.96 -25.48
CA HIS A 7 6.75 -8.04 -24.04
C HIS A 7 5.39 -8.01 -23.33
N LEU A 8 4.98 -9.18 -22.83
CA LEU A 8 3.90 -9.30 -21.85
C LEU A 8 4.44 -8.82 -20.49
N GLU A 9 3.78 -7.87 -19.85
CA GLU A 9 4.12 -7.53 -18.45
C GLU A 9 3.77 -8.74 -17.57
N LYS A 10 4.80 -9.37 -17.02
CA LYS A 10 4.72 -10.56 -16.19
C LYS A 10 4.65 -10.16 -14.74
N MET A 11 3.53 -10.46 -14.07
CA MET A 11 3.43 -10.37 -12.63
C MET A 11 3.60 -11.75 -12.02
N LYS A 12 4.67 -11.94 -11.23
CA LYS A 12 4.94 -13.21 -10.57
C LYS A 12 4.33 -13.18 -9.18
N ILE A 13 3.32 -14.02 -8.94
CA ILE A 13 2.69 -14.18 -7.62
C ILE A 13 3.21 -15.49 -7.02
N ILE A 14 3.95 -15.38 -5.90
CA ILE A 14 4.36 -16.55 -5.13
C ILE A 14 3.25 -16.86 -4.15
N LEU A 15 2.51 -17.93 -4.39
CA LEU A 15 1.51 -18.44 -3.45
C LEU A 15 2.22 -19.39 -2.49
N GLY A 16 2.38 -18.97 -1.23
CA GLY A 16 2.83 -19.85 -0.14
C GLY A 16 1.71 -20.82 0.30
N ILE A 17 1.10 -21.53 -0.64
CA ILE A 17 -0.02 -22.46 -0.41
C ILE A 17 0.48 -23.86 -0.76
N ASP A 18 0.17 -24.83 0.10
CA ASP A 18 0.45 -26.24 -0.11
C ASP A 18 -0.05 -26.71 -1.49
N GLU A 19 0.75 -27.48 -2.21
CA GLU A 19 0.52 -27.88 -3.62
C GLU A 19 -0.82 -28.59 -3.87
N ASN A 20 -1.49 -29.07 -2.83
CA ASN A 20 -2.73 -29.86 -2.89
C ASN A 20 -3.97 -29.14 -2.33
N SER A 21 -3.98 -27.83 -2.14
CA SER A 21 -5.11 -27.18 -1.49
C SER A 21 -6.22 -26.80 -2.48
N GLU A 22 -7.48 -27.13 -2.16
CA GLU A 22 -8.68 -26.65 -2.86
C GLU A 22 -8.68 -25.13 -3.02
N ASN A 23 -8.04 -24.42 -2.10
CA ASN A 23 -7.86 -22.97 -2.11
C ASN A 23 -7.02 -22.47 -3.31
N LYS A 24 -6.03 -23.24 -3.79
CA LYS A 24 -5.24 -22.90 -4.98
C LYS A 24 -6.14 -22.90 -6.22
N ASN A 25 -6.94 -23.95 -6.40
CA ASN A 25 -7.86 -24.09 -7.54
C ASN A 25 -8.93 -22.99 -7.54
N LEU A 26 -9.46 -22.63 -6.36
CA LEU A 26 -10.44 -21.56 -6.23
C LEU A 26 -9.85 -20.19 -6.59
N LEU A 27 -8.62 -19.92 -6.16
CA LEU A 27 -7.93 -18.68 -6.49
C LEU A 27 -7.60 -18.59 -7.99
N MET A 28 -7.12 -19.69 -8.59
CA MET A 28 -6.86 -19.75 -10.03
C MET A 28 -8.13 -19.55 -10.85
N ALA A 29 -9.26 -20.14 -10.42
CA ALA A 29 -10.56 -19.95 -11.07
C ALA A 29 -11.02 -18.49 -10.96
N SER A 30 -10.87 -17.86 -9.79
CA SER A 30 -11.22 -16.46 -9.56
C SER A 30 -10.40 -15.50 -10.41
N LEU A 31 -9.09 -15.74 -10.54
CA LEU A 31 -8.19 -14.94 -11.39
C LEU A 31 -8.56 -15.07 -12.87
N LYS A 32 -8.85 -16.30 -13.34
CA LYS A 32 -9.32 -16.53 -14.72
C LYS A 32 -10.65 -15.83 -15.01
N THR A 33 -11.59 -15.88 -14.05
CA THR A 33 -12.89 -15.18 -14.17
C THR A 33 -12.71 -13.67 -14.20
N ALA A 34 -11.71 -13.14 -13.48
CA ALA A 34 -11.35 -11.72 -13.52
C ALA A 34 -10.61 -11.29 -14.82
N GLY A 35 -10.34 -12.23 -15.74
CA GLY A 35 -9.73 -11.97 -17.04
C GLY A 35 -8.20 -12.01 -17.03
N PHE A 36 -7.60 -12.74 -16.09
CA PHE A 36 -6.17 -13.01 -16.10
C PHE A 36 -5.86 -14.37 -16.71
N GLU A 37 -4.77 -14.46 -17.48
CA GLU A 37 -4.16 -15.75 -17.83
C GLU A 37 -3.29 -16.21 -16.67
N VAL A 38 -3.52 -17.45 -16.23
CA VAL A 38 -2.84 -18.01 -15.05
C VAL A 38 -2.14 -19.29 -15.49
N ILE A 39 -0.82 -19.31 -15.34
CA ILE A 39 0.03 -20.49 -15.64
C ILE A 39 0.57 -21.01 -14.31
N ASP A 40 0.23 -22.27 -14.02
CA ASP A 40 0.79 -22.99 -12.87
C ASP A 40 2.19 -23.48 -13.25
N THR A 41 3.19 -23.05 -12.49
CA THR A 41 4.56 -23.50 -12.65
C THR A 41 4.93 -24.43 -11.49
N GLU A 42 5.81 -25.38 -11.75
CA GLU A 42 6.34 -26.28 -10.71
C GLU A 42 6.89 -25.48 -9.52
N ASN A 43 6.68 -25.93 -8.29
CA ASN A 43 7.10 -25.33 -7.02
C ASN A 43 6.16 -24.26 -6.40
N GLY A 44 4.84 -24.37 -6.57
CA GLY A 44 3.90 -23.47 -5.87
C GLY A 44 3.95 -22.00 -6.32
N VAL A 45 4.53 -21.75 -7.49
CA VAL A 45 4.58 -20.44 -8.12
C VAL A 45 3.53 -20.38 -9.22
N VAL A 46 2.72 -19.32 -9.23
CA VAL A 46 1.72 -19.08 -10.26
C VAL A 46 2.11 -17.82 -11.01
N ASP A 47 2.32 -17.96 -12.33
CA ASP A 47 2.54 -16.82 -13.20
C ASP A 47 1.18 -16.28 -13.68
N VAL A 48 0.91 -15.00 -13.45
CA VAL A 48 -0.35 -14.34 -13.81
C VAL A 48 -0.08 -13.27 -14.86
N TYR A 49 -0.83 -13.33 -15.96
CA TYR A 49 -0.74 -12.39 -17.08
C TYR A 49 -2.07 -11.67 -17.28
N LEU A 50 -2.04 -10.39 -17.61
CA LEU A 50 -3.25 -9.69 -18.04
C LEU A 50 -3.61 -10.09 -19.46
N ALA A 51 -4.82 -10.61 -19.69
CA ALA A 51 -5.27 -10.95 -21.04
C ALA A 51 -5.35 -9.70 -21.93
N GLN A 52 -4.68 -9.74 -23.08
CA GLN A 52 -4.47 -8.57 -23.97
C GLN A 52 -5.76 -7.95 -24.53
N GLU A 53 -6.88 -8.65 -24.53
CA GLU A 53 -8.13 -8.15 -25.13
C GLU A 53 -8.76 -6.97 -24.36
N LYS A 54 -8.42 -6.77 -23.08
CA LYS A 54 -8.92 -5.63 -22.28
C LYS A 54 -8.05 -4.38 -22.32
N LEU A 55 -6.86 -4.45 -22.94
CA LEU A 55 -5.92 -3.31 -22.99
C LEU A 55 -6.17 -2.34 -24.15
N SER A 56 -6.98 -2.73 -25.16
CA SER A 56 -7.23 -1.88 -26.34
C SER A 56 -8.16 -0.67 -26.10
N GLY A 57 -8.73 -0.56 -24.91
CA GLY A 57 -9.64 0.56 -24.54
C GLY A 57 -9.09 1.51 -23.47
N ILE A 58 -7.91 1.24 -22.90
CA ILE A 58 -7.33 2.08 -21.85
C ILE A 58 -6.23 2.94 -22.48
N LYS A 59 -6.49 4.24 -22.62
CA LYS A 59 -5.45 5.19 -23.04
C LYS A 59 -4.24 5.06 -22.13
N GLU A 60 -3.03 5.07 -22.69
CA GLU A 60 -1.71 4.86 -22.06
C GLU A 60 -1.41 5.76 -20.82
N SER A 61 -2.25 6.76 -20.57
CA SER A 61 -2.12 7.71 -19.46
C SER A 61 -2.60 7.22 -18.09
N GLN A 62 -3.15 6.02 -17.98
CA GLN A 62 -3.53 5.43 -16.69
C GLN A 62 -2.85 4.08 -16.47
N LYS A 63 -1.52 4.07 -16.42
CA LYS A 63 -0.81 3.02 -15.70
C LYS A 63 -1.28 3.07 -14.24
N PHE A 64 -2.21 2.20 -13.88
CA PHE A 64 -2.49 1.92 -12.47
C PHE A 64 -1.19 1.36 -11.86
N LYS A 65 -0.33 2.27 -11.38
CA LYS A 65 0.61 1.89 -10.34
C LYS A 65 -0.27 1.44 -9.18
N ALA A 66 -0.28 0.14 -8.90
CA ALA A 66 -0.77 -0.34 -7.61
C ALA A 66 -0.16 0.59 -6.55
N PRO A 67 -0.95 1.09 -5.58
CA PRO A 67 -0.41 2.01 -4.59
C PRO A 67 0.81 1.35 -3.98
N GLN A 68 2.00 1.93 -4.24
CA GLN A 68 3.25 1.38 -3.71
C GLN A 68 3.10 1.37 -2.20
N SER A 69 3.12 0.17 -1.61
CA SER A 69 3.08 0.03 -0.16
C SER A 69 4.18 0.91 0.43
N ILE A 70 3.85 1.70 1.44
CA ILE A 70 4.85 2.50 2.17
C ILE A 70 5.82 1.63 2.96
N PHE A 71 5.48 0.35 3.14
CA PHE A 71 6.26 -0.60 3.93
C PHE A 71 7.33 -1.29 3.07
N PRO A 72 8.54 -1.49 3.63
CA PRO A 72 9.58 -2.24 2.95
C PRO A 72 9.20 -3.73 2.83
N SER A 73 9.64 -4.37 1.76
CA SER A 73 9.44 -5.80 1.57
C SER A 73 10.42 -6.60 2.43
N ILE A 74 10.03 -6.87 3.68
CA ILE A 74 10.82 -7.65 4.65
C ILE A 74 9.97 -8.84 5.10
N PRO A 75 10.26 -10.08 4.64
CA PRO A 75 9.41 -11.25 4.90
C PRO A 75 9.05 -11.47 6.37
N ARG A 76 10.01 -11.28 7.27
CA ARG A 76 9.80 -11.43 8.73
C ARG A 76 8.85 -10.41 9.34
N LEU A 77 8.61 -9.28 8.68
CA LEU A 77 7.74 -8.19 9.12
C LEU A 77 6.42 -8.09 8.33
N ASN A 78 6.22 -8.95 7.34
CA ASN A 78 5.03 -8.88 6.49
C ASN A 78 3.71 -8.90 7.29
N LYS A 79 3.59 -9.80 8.27
CA LYS A 79 2.40 -9.85 9.13
C LYS A 79 2.23 -8.59 9.97
N VAL A 80 3.33 -8.01 10.45
CA VAL A 80 3.32 -6.76 11.22
C VAL A 80 2.82 -5.61 10.35
N PHE A 81 3.37 -5.46 9.15
CA PHE A 81 2.96 -4.42 8.21
C PHE A 81 1.52 -4.61 7.72
N GLN A 82 1.11 -5.83 7.49
CA GLN A 82 -0.28 -6.15 7.15
C GLN A 82 -1.25 -5.76 8.27
N PHE A 83 -0.92 -6.05 9.52
CA PHE A 83 -1.74 -5.63 10.66
C PHE A 83 -1.83 -4.10 10.75
N ILE A 84 -0.71 -3.38 10.59
CA ILE A 84 -0.71 -1.92 10.57
C ILE A 84 -1.57 -1.40 9.41
N GLU A 85 -1.43 -1.95 8.21
CA GLU A 85 -2.22 -1.55 7.03
C GLU A 85 -3.72 -1.66 7.27
N LEU A 86 -4.17 -2.72 7.92
CA LEU A 86 -5.59 -2.97 8.18
C LEU A 86 -6.15 -2.17 9.37
N ASN A 87 -5.29 -1.73 10.31
CA ASN A 87 -5.74 -1.17 11.59
C ASN A 87 -5.16 0.21 11.93
N TYR A 88 -4.43 0.88 11.02
CA TYR A 88 -3.74 2.15 11.32
C TYR A 88 -4.67 3.24 11.84
N ASN A 89 -5.93 3.25 11.43
CA ASN A 89 -6.95 4.21 11.84
C ASN A 89 -7.57 3.92 13.23
N GLN A 90 -7.20 2.80 13.84
CA GLN A 90 -7.62 2.41 15.19
C GLN A 90 -6.54 2.77 16.23
N PRO A 91 -6.88 2.82 17.53
CA PRO A 91 -5.93 3.11 18.60
C PRO A 91 -5.01 1.91 18.91
N ILE A 92 -4.31 1.39 17.90
CA ILE A 92 -3.41 0.24 18.03
C ILE A 92 -2.07 0.63 18.71
N LYS A 93 -1.52 -0.29 19.48
CA LYS A 93 -0.25 -0.19 20.19
C LYS A 93 0.69 -1.34 19.82
N LEU A 94 1.94 -1.24 20.25
CA LEU A 94 2.94 -2.29 20.05
C LEU A 94 2.45 -3.65 20.57
N ASP A 95 1.82 -3.68 21.75
CA ASP A 95 1.38 -4.92 22.38
C ASP A 95 0.26 -5.61 21.59
N ASP A 96 -0.65 -4.84 20.99
CA ASP A 96 -1.72 -5.38 20.15
C ASP A 96 -1.14 -6.10 18.93
N ILE A 97 -0.16 -5.47 18.29
CA ILE A 97 0.52 -6.04 17.12
C ILE A 97 1.36 -7.25 17.51
N ALA A 98 2.12 -7.16 18.60
CA ALA A 98 2.97 -8.24 19.08
C ALA A 98 2.14 -9.49 19.39
N LYS A 99 1.01 -9.33 20.07
CA LYS A 99 0.03 -10.39 20.35
C LYS A 99 -0.49 -11.04 19.08
N GLU A 100 -0.89 -10.24 18.09
CA GLU A 100 -1.43 -10.74 16.82
C GLU A 100 -0.42 -11.57 16.03
N VAL A 101 0.83 -11.11 15.97
CA VAL A 101 1.87 -11.82 15.22
C VAL A 101 2.57 -12.93 16.01
N GLY A 102 2.19 -13.14 17.27
CA GLY A 102 2.77 -14.17 18.14
C GLY A 102 4.17 -13.85 18.66
N TYR A 103 4.52 -12.58 18.82
CA TYR A 103 5.81 -12.12 19.35
C TYR A 103 5.67 -11.49 20.72
N ALA A 104 6.74 -11.56 21.53
CA ALA A 104 6.87 -10.70 22.70
C ALA A 104 7.10 -9.24 22.24
N SER A 105 6.50 -8.25 22.93
CA SER A 105 6.60 -6.83 22.56
C SER A 105 8.05 -6.34 22.50
N ALA A 106 8.89 -6.76 23.46
CA ALA A 106 10.31 -6.42 23.48
C ALA A 106 11.06 -6.99 22.26
N TYR A 107 10.77 -8.24 21.88
CA TYR A 107 11.35 -8.85 20.69
C TYR A 107 10.93 -8.11 19.41
N LEU A 108 9.63 -7.84 19.25
CA LEU A 108 9.12 -7.11 18.10
C LEU A 108 9.72 -5.71 17.99
N SER A 109 9.84 -4.99 19.11
CA SER A 109 10.46 -3.66 19.16
C SER A 109 11.91 -3.69 18.65
N ASN A 110 12.71 -4.64 19.12
CA ASN A 110 14.08 -4.81 18.69
C ASN A 110 14.18 -5.24 17.21
N LEU A 111 13.36 -6.21 16.80
CA LEU A 111 13.31 -6.70 15.42
C LEU A 111 12.99 -5.57 14.44
N MET A 112 11.97 -4.78 14.74
CA MET A 112 11.56 -3.64 13.90
C MET A 112 12.69 -2.62 13.77
N ARG A 113 13.32 -2.24 14.89
CA ARG A 113 14.41 -1.27 14.90
C ARG A 113 15.63 -1.76 14.14
N ASN A 114 16.00 -3.02 14.32
CA ASN A 114 17.18 -3.62 13.66
C ASN A 114 16.97 -3.76 12.15
N LEU A 115 15.78 -4.13 11.70
CA LEU A 115 15.52 -4.37 10.27
C LEU A 115 15.12 -3.11 9.50
N THR A 116 14.55 -2.11 10.17
CA THR A 116 13.98 -0.93 9.48
C THR A 116 14.55 0.42 9.94
N GLY A 117 15.33 0.44 11.02
CA GLY A 117 15.77 1.68 11.68
C GLY A 117 14.65 2.44 12.41
N LYS A 118 13.39 1.99 12.31
CA LYS A 118 12.21 2.68 12.86
C LYS A 118 11.50 1.82 13.91
N THR A 119 10.78 2.47 14.82
CA THR A 119 9.91 1.78 15.77
C THR A 119 8.57 1.39 15.11
N VAL A 120 7.84 0.46 15.73
CA VAL A 120 6.47 0.10 15.33
C VAL A 120 5.57 1.34 15.29
N ILE A 121 5.65 2.19 16.31
CA ILE A 121 4.86 3.42 16.39
C ILE A 121 5.18 4.37 15.25
N ASN A 122 6.45 4.49 14.87
CA ASN A 122 6.84 5.31 13.71
C ASN A 122 6.21 4.80 12.42
N TRP A 123 6.12 3.49 12.21
CA TRP A 123 5.47 2.91 11.05
C TRP A 123 3.96 3.14 11.04
N ILE A 124 3.28 3.06 12.20
CA ILE A 124 1.86 3.42 12.30
C ILE A 124 1.66 4.90 11.91
N ILE A 125 2.51 5.80 12.42
CA ILE A 125 2.45 7.22 12.09
C ILE A 125 2.71 7.45 10.60
N GLU A 126 3.72 6.80 10.01
CA GLU A 126 4.01 6.92 8.56
C GLU A 126 2.79 6.51 7.73
N ARG A 127 2.12 5.40 8.09
CA ARG A 127 0.90 4.95 7.38
C ARG A 127 -0.24 5.96 7.49
N ARG A 128 -0.47 6.49 8.70
CA ARG A 128 -1.46 7.56 8.93
C ARG A 128 -1.18 8.81 8.12
N MET A 129 0.09 9.23 8.05
CA MET A 129 0.50 10.40 7.27
C MET A 129 0.36 10.16 5.76
N ALA A 130 0.65 8.95 5.29
CA ALA A 130 0.44 8.60 3.89
C ALA A 130 -1.04 8.73 3.49
N GLU A 131 -1.95 8.20 4.31
CA GLU A 131 -3.40 8.34 4.08
C GLU A 131 -3.87 9.78 4.18
N ALA A 132 -3.38 10.51 5.19
CA ALA A 132 -3.73 11.92 5.35
C ALA A 132 -3.39 12.76 4.10
N ARG A 133 -2.22 12.51 3.47
CA ARG A 133 -1.86 13.19 2.20
C ARG A 133 -2.86 12.87 1.10
N ILE A 134 -3.28 11.62 0.97
CA ILE A 134 -4.27 11.21 -0.04
C ILE A 134 -5.59 11.93 0.20
N LEU A 135 -6.08 11.94 1.44
CA LEU A 135 -7.34 12.60 1.79
C LEU A 135 -7.28 14.13 1.62
N LEU A 136 -6.13 14.74 1.94
CA LEU A 136 -5.89 16.16 1.72
C LEU A 136 -5.99 16.53 0.24
N LEU A 137 -5.49 15.71 -0.65
CA LEU A 137 -5.51 15.94 -2.10
C LEU A 137 -6.88 15.64 -2.70
N LYS A 138 -7.46 14.48 -2.37
CA LYS A 138 -8.61 13.92 -3.07
C LYS A 138 -9.97 14.36 -2.51
N THR A 139 -10.00 14.96 -1.30
CA THR A 139 -11.27 15.33 -0.65
C THR A 139 -11.27 16.77 -0.16
N ASN A 140 -12.48 17.33 0.04
CA ASN A 140 -12.65 18.64 0.67
C ASN A 140 -12.90 18.56 2.19
N LYS A 141 -12.66 17.39 2.81
CA LYS A 141 -12.78 17.23 4.26
C LYS A 141 -11.90 18.24 5.00
N SER A 142 -12.39 18.72 6.14
CA SER A 142 -11.60 19.56 7.02
C SER A 142 -10.40 18.78 7.57
N VAL A 143 -9.34 19.49 7.94
CA VAL A 143 -8.15 18.87 8.55
C VAL A 143 -8.50 18.09 9.82
N LYS A 144 -9.48 18.57 10.60
CA LYS A 144 -9.98 17.89 11.79
C LYS A 144 -10.64 16.55 11.44
N GLN A 145 -11.49 16.52 10.41
CA GLN A 145 -12.12 15.29 9.94
C GLN A 145 -11.07 14.28 9.43
N ILE A 146 -10.08 14.74 8.67
CA ILE A 146 -8.99 13.88 8.20
C ILE A 146 -8.18 13.32 9.38
N ALA A 147 -7.83 14.15 10.36
CA ALA A 147 -7.12 13.69 11.55
C ALA A 147 -7.85 12.55 12.27
N LEU A 148 -9.16 12.70 12.47
CA LEU A 148 -9.99 11.66 13.09
C LEU A 148 -10.04 10.39 12.22
N GLU A 149 -10.23 10.53 10.92
CA GLU A 149 -10.35 9.42 9.97
C GLU A 149 -9.07 8.57 9.90
N VAL A 150 -7.91 9.21 10.00
CA VAL A 150 -6.62 8.50 10.02
C VAL A 150 -6.19 8.04 11.42
N GLY A 151 -7.09 8.12 12.42
CA GLY A 151 -6.90 7.53 13.75
C GLY A 151 -6.30 8.45 14.80
N TYR A 152 -6.33 9.78 14.62
CA TYR A 152 -5.91 10.73 15.66
C TYR A 152 -7.11 11.21 16.48
N GLN A 153 -7.16 10.85 17.75
CA GLN A 153 -8.15 11.41 18.69
C GLN A 153 -7.79 12.86 19.08
N ASN A 154 -6.50 13.19 19.10
CA ASN A 154 -5.99 14.53 19.38
C ASN A 154 -5.53 15.21 18.07
N THR A 155 -6.29 16.17 17.60
CA THR A 155 -6.00 16.91 16.37
C THR A 155 -4.71 17.72 16.47
N ASN A 156 -4.34 18.23 17.65
CA ASN A 156 -3.10 18.98 17.84
C ASN A 156 -1.88 18.07 17.64
N LEU A 157 -1.95 16.82 18.11
CA LEU A 157 -0.89 15.84 17.88
C LEU A 157 -0.74 15.54 16.37
N PHE A 158 -1.86 15.44 15.64
CA PHE A 158 -1.83 15.30 14.19
C PHE A 158 -1.13 16.48 13.51
N TYR A 159 -1.50 17.73 13.87
CA TYR A 159 -0.85 18.92 13.31
C TYR A 159 0.65 18.95 13.57
N TYR A 160 1.05 18.65 14.81
CA TYR A 160 2.45 18.57 15.18
C TYR A 160 3.22 17.56 14.35
N GLN A 161 2.72 16.30 14.29
CA GLN A 161 3.38 15.22 13.57
C GLN A 161 3.37 15.44 12.05
N PHE A 162 2.32 16.03 11.51
CA PHE A 162 2.27 16.38 10.09
C PHE A 162 3.31 17.44 9.74
N ARG A 163 3.39 18.51 10.54
CA ARG A 163 4.38 19.58 10.33
C ARG A 163 5.81 19.09 10.48
N ASP A 164 6.07 18.26 11.46
CA ASP A 164 7.39 17.66 11.70
C ASP A 164 7.89 16.87 10.47
N ARG A 165 7.00 16.17 9.78
CA ARG A 165 7.35 15.32 8.63
C ARG A 165 7.32 16.02 7.27
N HIS A 166 6.53 17.07 7.14
CA HIS A 166 6.31 17.75 5.85
C HIS A 166 6.78 19.20 5.83
N ASN A 167 7.38 19.69 6.91
CA ASN A 167 7.84 21.08 7.09
C ASN A 167 6.75 22.13 6.79
N SER A 168 5.48 21.74 6.84
CA SER A 168 4.34 22.61 6.59
C SER A 168 3.08 22.11 7.28
N THR A 169 2.13 23.02 7.52
CA THR A 169 0.84 22.60 8.08
C THR A 169 0.01 21.84 7.05
N PRO A 170 -0.93 20.96 7.47
CA PRO A 170 -1.79 20.21 6.54
C PRO A 170 -2.54 21.10 5.54
N LEU A 171 -2.99 22.28 6.00
CA LEU A 171 -3.72 23.20 5.14
C LEU A 171 -2.84 23.88 4.09
N VAL A 172 -1.64 24.32 4.46
CA VAL A 172 -0.66 24.90 3.53
C VAL A 172 -0.22 23.84 2.54
N TRP A 173 0.11 22.63 3.01
CA TRP A 173 0.49 21.50 2.19
C TRP A 173 -0.58 21.19 1.14
N ARG A 174 -1.86 21.12 1.53
CA ARG A 174 -3.00 20.90 0.62
C ARG A 174 -3.02 21.95 -0.50
N LYS A 175 -2.95 23.22 -0.14
CA LYS A 175 -2.99 24.33 -1.12
C LYS A 175 -1.83 24.22 -2.12
N THR A 176 -0.62 24.05 -1.63
CA THR A 176 0.58 23.95 -2.46
C THR A 176 0.51 22.75 -3.41
N GLN A 177 0.14 21.58 -2.91
CA GLN A 177 0.11 20.37 -3.73
C GLN A 177 -1.01 20.40 -4.78
N ARG A 178 -2.19 20.90 -4.43
CA ARG A 178 -3.29 21.05 -5.42
C ARG A 178 -2.92 22.04 -6.50
N PHE A 179 -2.35 23.18 -6.14
CA PHE A 179 -1.88 24.17 -7.11
C PHE A 179 -0.84 23.58 -8.08
N GLN A 180 0.12 22.80 -7.56
CA GLN A 180 1.12 22.15 -8.42
C GLN A 180 0.47 21.14 -9.38
N LEU A 181 -0.52 20.37 -8.95
CA LEU A 181 -1.24 19.44 -9.81
C LEU A 181 -2.02 20.15 -10.91
N GLU A 182 -2.66 21.29 -10.61
CA GLU A 182 -3.39 22.11 -11.59
C GLU A 182 -2.44 22.68 -12.66
N GLN A 183 -1.23 23.12 -12.26
CA GLN A 183 -0.24 23.64 -13.20
C GLN A 183 0.28 22.55 -14.16
N ILE A 184 0.47 21.34 -13.68
CA ILE A 184 0.92 20.21 -14.52
C ILE A 184 -0.16 19.90 -15.56
N GLN A 185 -1.44 19.83 -15.16
CA GLN A 185 -2.56 19.57 -16.07
C GLN A 185 -2.78 20.68 -17.10
N SER A 186 -2.47 21.94 -16.74
CA SER A 186 -2.62 23.08 -17.65
C SER A 186 -1.49 23.17 -18.70
N ASN A 187 -0.34 22.56 -18.47
CA ASN A 187 0.80 22.55 -19.39
C ASN A 187 0.78 21.36 -20.38
N GLU A 188 -0.16 20.44 -20.25
CA GLU A 188 -0.32 19.28 -21.15
C GLU A 188 -1.32 19.56 -22.30
N PHE A 189 -1.84 20.79 -22.41
CA PHE A 189 -2.70 21.29 -23.50
C PHE A 189 -2.01 22.43 -24.26
#